data_388fa5c42f9f56a9d7f2f1eb90464415
#
_entry.id   388fa5c42f9f56a9d7f2f1eb90464415
#
_cell.length_a   1.000
_cell.length_b   1.000
_cell.length_c   1.000
_cell.angle_alpha   90.00
_cell.angle_beta   90.00
_cell.angle_gamma   90.00
#
_symmetry.space_group_name_H-M   'P 1'
#
loop_
_entity.id
_entity.type
_entity.pdbx_description
1 polymer ?
#
loop_
_entity_poly.entity_id
_entity_poly.type
_entity_poly.pdbx_seq_one_letter_code
_entity_poly.pdbx_strand_id
1 'polypeptide(L)'
;MARMNAFKKNPRITASLLLTLLLQVPGALADELRVAVASNFLLSVKELSREFEKTTAHKVVVISASTGKLFAQIKQGAPFDVLLAADSLRPELLEKEGIGVPGSRFTYALGRLALWSADTTLFLRNDLQVLNQKNFRYLAIANPKTAPYGKAAEQVLRKKGFWDQLQTRMVRGENISQTFQFLVTGNADIGFIALSQLKRNQKQLKGYSWEVPSEWHDPIRQQAILLKRAKTNKAAQEFLNFLKSDRVQKIIESYGYSP
;
A
#
# COMPACT_ATOMS: atom_id res chain seq x y z
N MET A 1 -57.07 22.56 -85.27
CA MET A 1 -57.55 22.91 -83.94
C MET A 1 -56.43 22.65 -82.93
N ALA A 2 -55.90 23.72 -82.41
CA ALA A 2 -54.72 23.72 -81.52
C ALA A 2 -55.10 23.58 -80.02
N ARG A 3 -54.35 22.88 -79.26
CA ARG A 3 -54.25 23.18 -77.81
C ARG A 3 -52.82 22.97 -77.34
N MET A 4 -52.21 24.07 -76.95
CA MET A 4 -50.95 24.20 -76.16
C MET A 4 -51.15 23.56 -74.82
N ASN A 5 -50.13 22.78 -74.37
CA ASN A 5 -49.98 22.43 -73.00
C ASN A 5 -48.67 22.99 -72.43
N ALA A 6 -48.84 23.70 -71.30
CA ALA A 6 -47.87 24.46 -70.62
C ALA A 6 -46.86 23.56 -69.86
N PHE A 7 -45.58 23.95 -69.93
CA PHE A 7 -44.49 23.40 -69.13
C PHE A 7 -44.64 23.87 -67.67
N LYS A 8 -44.81 22.90 -66.73
CA LYS A 8 -44.64 23.14 -65.31
C LYS A 8 -43.13 22.96 -64.94
N LYS A 9 -42.51 24.05 -64.48
CA LYS A 9 -41.17 24.05 -63.90
C LYS A 9 -41.19 23.30 -62.55
N ASN A 10 -40.36 22.31 -62.37
CA ASN A 10 -40.08 21.70 -61.09
C ASN A 10 -38.98 22.52 -60.35
N PRO A 11 -39.13 22.84 -59.06
CA PRO A 11 -38.09 23.45 -58.26
C PRO A 11 -37.02 22.40 -57.87
N ARG A 12 -35.78 22.73 -58.14
CA ARG A 12 -34.63 21.95 -57.67
C ARG A 12 -34.52 22.05 -56.14
N ILE A 13 -34.71 20.94 -55.48
CA ILE A 13 -34.43 20.77 -54.07
C ILE A 13 -32.91 20.52 -53.95
N THR A 14 -32.16 21.54 -53.52
CA THR A 14 -30.76 21.41 -53.14
C THR A 14 -30.72 20.80 -51.76
N ALA A 15 -30.43 19.51 -51.68
CA ALA A 15 -30.15 18.80 -50.43
C ALA A 15 -28.73 19.23 -49.93
N SER A 16 -28.71 20.12 -48.94
CA SER A 16 -27.49 20.44 -48.17
C SER A 16 -27.13 19.24 -47.28
N LEU A 17 -26.10 18.51 -47.65
CA LEU A 17 -25.50 17.45 -46.85
C LEU A 17 -24.67 18.09 -45.74
N LEU A 18 -25.26 18.29 -44.56
CA LEU A 18 -24.50 18.65 -43.33
C LEU A 18 -23.70 17.43 -42.88
N LEU A 19 -22.42 17.41 -43.25
CA LEU A 19 -21.44 16.43 -42.77
C LEU A 19 -21.09 16.76 -41.32
N THR A 20 -21.82 16.16 -40.36
CA THR A 20 -21.53 16.20 -38.93
C THR A 20 -20.26 15.42 -38.70
N LEU A 21 -19.12 16.12 -38.60
CA LEU A 21 -17.83 15.57 -38.15
C LEU A 21 -17.97 15.25 -36.67
N LEU A 22 -18.32 14.00 -36.34
CA LEU A 22 -18.23 13.44 -35.01
C LEU A 22 -16.76 13.43 -34.61
N LEU A 23 -16.32 14.44 -33.88
CA LEU A 23 -15.08 14.43 -33.10
C LEU A 23 -15.17 13.25 -32.12
N GLN A 24 -14.66 12.09 -32.51
CA GLN A 24 -14.38 11.00 -31.59
C GLN A 24 -13.28 11.48 -30.67
N VAL A 25 -13.65 12.06 -29.52
CA VAL A 25 -12.73 12.19 -28.40
C VAL A 25 -12.35 10.76 -28.03
N PRO A 26 -11.06 10.36 -28.14
CA PRO A 26 -10.67 9.04 -27.68
C PRO A 26 -10.96 9.00 -26.18
N GLY A 27 -12.04 8.34 -25.80
CA GLY A 27 -12.33 8.05 -24.42
C GLY A 27 -11.11 7.32 -23.87
N ALA A 28 -10.47 7.87 -22.86
CA ALA A 28 -9.40 7.18 -22.14
C ALA A 28 -9.97 5.84 -21.70
N LEU A 29 -9.46 4.74 -22.29
CA LEU A 29 -9.88 3.40 -21.89
C LEU A 29 -9.53 3.22 -20.41
N ALA A 30 -10.55 2.90 -19.62
CA ALA A 30 -10.38 2.64 -18.19
C ALA A 30 -9.66 1.30 -18.04
N ASP A 31 -8.41 1.35 -17.59
CA ASP A 31 -7.63 0.14 -17.26
C ASP A 31 -7.81 -0.23 -15.78
N GLU A 32 -7.86 -1.54 -15.49
CA GLU A 32 -7.77 -2.05 -14.13
C GLU A 32 -6.31 -2.24 -13.73
N LEU A 33 -5.96 -1.79 -12.53
CA LEU A 33 -4.64 -1.91 -11.92
C LEU A 33 -4.74 -2.76 -10.65
N ARG A 34 -3.96 -3.84 -10.55
CA ARG A 34 -3.89 -4.72 -9.39
C ARG A 34 -2.64 -4.43 -8.57
N VAL A 35 -2.83 -3.83 -7.40
CA VAL A 35 -1.77 -3.44 -6.48
C VAL A 35 -1.63 -4.46 -5.36
N ALA A 36 -0.52 -5.19 -5.34
CA ALA A 36 -0.09 -5.99 -4.20
C ALA A 36 0.56 -5.06 -3.17
N VAL A 37 0.02 -4.96 -1.95
CA VAL A 37 0.50 -4.01 -0.94
C VAL A 37 0.82 -4.67 0.38
N ALA A 38 1.97 -4.34 0.95
CA ALA A 38 2.31 -4.71 2.32
C ALA A 38 1.28 -4.14 3.30
N SER A 39 0.83 -4.96 4.26
CA SER A 39 -0.36 -4.69 5.07
C SER A 39 -0.27 -3.43 5.94
N ASN A 40 0.94 -2.97 6.30
CA ASN A 40 1.13 -1.70 7.00
C ASN A 40 0.63 -0.49 6.20
N PHE A 41 0.69 -0.57 4.86
CA PHE A 41 0.32 0.53 3.97
C PHE A 41 -1.12 0.42 3.44
N LEU A 42 -1.88 -0.61 3.82
CA LEU A 42 -3.22 -0.90 3.30
C LEU A 42 -4.19 0.28 3.42
N LEU A 43 -4.28 0.91 4.60
CA LEU A 43 -5.20 2.03 4.81
C LEU A 43 -4.78 3.26 3.97
N SER A 44 -3.49 3.52 3.90
CA SER A 44 -2.93 4.63 3.12
C SER A 44 -3.17 4.42 1.63
N VAL A 45 -2.85 3.23 1.09
CA VAL A 45 -3.04 2.97 -0.34
C VAL A 45 -4.51 2.99 -0.74
N LYS A 46 -5.44 2.53 0.11
CA LYS A 46 -6.88 2.61 -0.18
C LYS A 46 -7.36 4.07 -0.33
N GLU A 47 -6.86 4.97 0.48
CA GLU A 47 -7.18 6.40 0.37
C GLU A 47 -6.55 7.02 -0.87
N LEU A 48 -5.26 6.77 -1.10
CA LEU A 48 -4.56 7.22 -2.30
C LEU A 48 -5.16 6.66 -3.59
N SER A 49 -5.62 5.39 -3.58
CA SER A 49 -6.33 4.80 -4.72
C SER A 49 -7.62 5.53 -5.04
N ARG A 50 -8.41 5.89 -4.03
CA ARG A 50 -9.63 6.70 -4.24
C ARG A 50 -9.31 8.09 -4.82
N GLU A 51 -8.21 8.71 -4.40
CA GLU A 51 -7.75 9.99 -4.97
C GLU A 51 -7.32 9.84 -6.43
N PHE A 52 -6.57 8.79 -6.74
CA PHE A 52 -6.16 8.45 -8.09
C PHE A 52 -7.36 8.18 -9.01
N GLU A 53 -8.32 7.38 -8.56
CA GLU A 53 -9.54 7.06 -9.30
C GLU A 53 -10.44 8.28 -9.57
N LYS A 54 -10.40 9.31 -8.69
CA LYS A 54 -11.15 10.57 -8.92
C LYS A 54 -10.54 11.43 -10.03
N THR A 55 -9.24 11.31 -10.26
CA THR A 55 -8.50 12.15 -11.22
C THR A 55 -8.18 11.43 -12.53
N THR A 56 -8.49 10.12 -12.57
CA THR A 56 -8.30 9.28 -13.75
C THR A 56 -9.56 8.44 -14.01
N ALA A 57 -9.65 7.82 -15.18
CA ALA A 57 -10.72 6.84 -15.46
C ALA A 57 -10.39 5.42 -14.94
N HIS A 58 -9.18 5.22 -14.38
CA HIS A 58 -8.67 3.90 -13.99
C HIS A 58 -9.29 3.37 -12.70
N LYS A 59 -9.22 2.05 -12.52
CA LYS A 59 -9.66 1.35 -11.31
C LYS A 59 -8.50 0.67 -10.60
N VAL A 60 -8.46 0.74 -9.27
CA VAL A 60 -7.38 0.17 -8.45
C VAL A 60 -7.93 -0.95 -7.56
N VAL A 61 -7.50 -2.17 -7.85
CA VAL A 61 -7.80 -3.35 -7.03
C VAL A 61 -6.62 -3.58 -6.06
N VAL A 62 -6.88 -3.45 -4.77
CA VAL A 62 -5.86 -3.56 -3.72
C VAL A 62 -5.90 -4.94 -3.07
N ILE A 63 -4.79 -5.67 -3.15
CA ILE A 63 -4.59 -6.97 -2.51
C ILE A 63 -3.50 -6.85 -1.45
N SER A 64 -3.81 -7.21 -0.20
CA SER A 64 -2.90 -6.98 0.92
C SER A 64 -2.51 -8.26 1.64
N ALA A 65 -1.20 -8.39 1.91
CA ALA A 65 -0.62 -9.45 2.75
C ALA A 65 0.73 -8.99 3.35
N SER A 66 1.48 -9.91 3.97
CA SER A 66 2.89 -9.64 4.27
C SER A 66 3.71 -9.55 2.97
N THR A 67 4.76 -8.72 2.96
CA THR A 67 5.63 -8.55 1.78
C THR A 67 6.17 -9.89 1.26
N GLY A 68 6.56 -10.80 2.16
CA GLY A 68 7.06 -12.12 1.77
C GLY A 68 6.01 -13.01 1.11
N LYS A 69 4.75 -12.96 1.56
CA LYS A 69 3.65 -13.67 0.89
C LYS A 69 3.38 -13.12 -0.50
N LEU A 70 3.30 -11.81 -0.63
CA LEU A 70 3.10 -11.17 -1.93
C LEU A 70 4.23 -11.49 -2.90
N PHE A 71 5.48 -11.45 -2.44
CA PHE A 71 6.64 -11.85 -3.23
C PHE A 71 6.53 -13.30 -3.71
N ALA A 72 6.18 -14.25 -2.82
CA ALA A 72 6.00 -15.65 -3.19
C ALA A 72 4.88 -15.83 -4.22
N GLN A 73 3.74 -15.15 -4.06
CA GLN A 73 2.64 -15.16 -5.02
C GLN A 73 3.04 -14.60 -6.39
N ILE A 74 3.80 -13.50 -6.42
CA ILE A 74 4.34 -12.92 -7.67
C ILE A 74 5.27 -13.91 -8.37
N LYS A 75 6.16 -14.58 -7.63
CA LYS A 75 7.05 -15.63 -8.16
C LYS A 75 6.27 -16.82 -8.75
N GLN A 76 5.08 -17.10 -8.23
CA GLN A 76 4.17 -18.13 -8.72
C GLN A 76 3.21 -17.63 -9.83
N GLY A 77 3.42 -16.41 -10.35
CA GLY A 77 2.62 -15.87 -11.46
C GLY A 77 1.32 -15.19 -11.08
N ALA A 78 1.12 -14.84 -9.79
CA ALA A 78 -0.07 -14.08 -9.40
C ALA A 78 -0.19 -12.78 -10.22
N PRO A 79 -1.43 -12.43 -10.68
CA PRO A 79 -1.65 -11.39 -11.67
C PRO A 79 -1.64 -9.98 -11.06
N PHE A 80 -0.56 -9.61 -10.38
CA PHE A 80 -0.36 -8.27 -9.87
C PHE A 80 0.38 -7.38 -10.90
N ASP A 81 0.10 -6.10 -10.88
CA ASP A 81 0.69 -5.11 -11.77
C ASP A 81 1.77 -4.30 -11.07
N VAL A 82 1.56 -3.99 -9.79
CA VAL A 82 2.47 -3.22 -8.93
C VAL A 82 2.63 -3.95 -7.60
N LEU A 83 3.86 -3.97 -7.09
CA LEU A 83 4.13 -4.34 -5.69
C LEU A 83 4.55 -3.10 -4.90
N LEU A 84 3.85 -2.84 -3.79
CA LEU A 84 4.24 -1.90 -2.74
C LEU A 84 4.74 -2.70 -1.53
N ALA A 85 6.04 -2.95 -1.49
CA ALA A 85 6.69 -3.75 -0.46
C ALA A 85 7.05 -2.91 0.77
N ALA A 86 7.11 -3.53 1.95
CA ALA A 86 7.62 -2.89 3.17
C ALA A 86 9.14 -3.12 3.37
N ASP A 87 9.85 -3.59 2.36
CA ASP A 87 11.31 -3.69 2.32
C ASP A 87 11.85 -3.34 0.92
N SER A 88 13.17 -3.26 0.79
CA SER A 88 13.87 -3.06 -0.48
C SER A 88 14.33 -4.37 -1.10
N LEU A 89 14.53 -5.42 -0.28
CA LEU A 89 15.11 -6.69 -0.72
C LEU A 89 14.24 -7.40 -1.78
N ARG A 90 12.95 -7.51 -1.51
CA ARG A 90 12.05 -8.26 -2.40
C ARG A 90 11.79 -7.57 -3.74
N PRO A 91 11.56 -6.26 -3.81
CA PRO A 91 11.56 -5.53 -5.08
C PRO A 91 12.87 -5.66 -5.86
N GLU A 92 14.01 -5.60 -5.17
CA GLU A 92 15.33 -5.79 -5.80
C GLU A 92 15.49 -7.19 -6.41
N LEU A 93 15.07 -8.24 -5.69
CA LEU A 93 15.09 -9.60 -6.20
C LEU A 93 14.19 -9.77 -7.43
N LEU A 94 12.96 -9.20 -7.42
CA LEU A 94 12.06 -9.23 -8.57
C LEU A 94 12.67 -8.54 -9.79
N GLU A 95 13.37 -7.43 -9.58
CA GLU A 95 14.07 -6.72 -10.65
C GLU A 95 15.23 -7.55 -11.23
N LYS A 96 16.08 -8.11 -10.36
CA LYS A 96 17.21 -8.98 -10.76
C LYS A 96 16.76 -10.25 -11.49
N GLU A 97 15.64 -10.82 -11.09
CA GLU A 97 15.06 -12.02 -11.72
C GLU A 97 14.26 -11.71 -13.00
N GLY A 98 14.17 -10.45 -13.41
CA GLY A 98 13.43 -10.03 -14.61
C GLY A 98 11.91 -10.17 -14.50
N ILE A 99 11.38 -10.29 -13.28
CA ILE A 99 9.93 -10.28 -12.98
C ILE A 99 9.45 -8.85 -12.79
N GLY A 100 10.29 -7.96 -12.26
CA GLY A 100 10.08 -6.53 -12.21
C GLY A 100 10.63 -5.83 -13.46
N VAL A 101 10.10 -4.64 -13.78
CA VAL A 101 10.60 -3.79 -14.85
C VAL A 101 11.86 -3.07 -14.35
N PRO A 102 13.01 -3.23 -15.03
CA PRO A 102 14.25 -2.56 -14.63
C PRO A 102 14.09 -1.04 -14.53
N GLY A 103 14.64 -0.45 -13.48
CA GLY A 103 14.59 1.00 -13.23
C GLY A 103 13.24 1.55 -12.78
N SER A 104 12.20 0.69 -12.61
CA SER A 104 10.90 1.12 -12.10
C SER A 104 10.84 1.21 -10.57
N ARG A 105 11.83 0.65 -9.88
CA ARG A 105 11.91 0.57 -8.42
C ARG A 105 12.24 1.93 -7.81
N PHE A 106 11.48 2.33 -6.78
CA PHE A 106 11.79 3.52 -5.98
C PHE A 106 11.30 3.35 -4.53
N THR A 107 11.92 4.08 -3.62
CA THR A 107 11.47 4.16 -2.23
C THR A 107 10.31 5.16 -2.14
N TYR A 108 9.16 4.70 -1.63
CA TYR A 108 7.98 5.56 -1.46
C TYR A 108 7.75 5.97 -0.01
N ALA A 109 8.39 5.31 0.97
CA ALA A 109 8.28 5.62 2.40
C ALA A 109 9.36 4.93 3.22
N LEU A 110 9.74 5.51 4.36
CA LEU A 110 10.44 4.83 5.44
C LEU A 110 9.46 4.52 6.57
N GLY A 111 9.35 3.23 6.92
CA GLY A 111 8.47 2.77 7.98
C GLY A 111 9.05 3.04 9.35
N ARG A 112 8.18 3.34 10.32
CA ARG A 112 8.55 3.55 11.74
C ARG A 112 7.88 2.50 12.60
N LEU A 113 8.66 1.91 13.51
CA LEU A 113 8.19 0.87 14.43
C LEU A 113 7.77 1.52 15.75
N ALA A 114 6.67 1.05 16.32
CA ALA A 114 6.22 1.46 17.66
C ALA A 114 5.85 0.24 18.50
N LEU A 115 6.09 0.32 19.80
CA LEU A 115 5.53 -0.58 20.80
C LEU A 115 4.23 0.06 21.32
N TRP A 116 3.15 -0.69 21.36
CA TRP A 116 1.83 -0.20 21.78
C TRP A 116 1.09 -1.19 22.68
N SER A 117 0.32 -0.65 23.60
CA SER A 117 -0.66 -1.37 24.39
C SER A 117 -1.93 -0.54 24.55
N ALA A 118 -3.10 -1.20 24.58
CA ALA A 118 -4.36 -0.59 24.98
C ALA A 118 -4.40 -0.29 26.50
N ASP A 119 -3.64 -1.03 27.30
CA ASP A 119 -3.48 -0.82 28.73
C ASP A 119 -2.36 0.19 29.01
N THR A 120 -2.76 1.40 29.42
CA THR A 120 -1.82 2.49 29.75
C THR A 120 -1.03 2.26 31.01
N THR A 121 -1.48 1.36 31.89
CA THR A 121 -0.79 1.07 33.16
C THR A 121 0.47 0.24 32.97
N LEU A 122 0.62 -0.41 31.82
CA LEU A 122 1.84 -1.15 31.49
C LEU A 122 3.06 -0.24 31.28
N PHE A 123 2.87 0.97 30.76
CA PHE A 123 3.97 1.89 30.46
C PHE A 123 4.28 2.82 31.65
N LEU A 124 4.86 2.27 32.70
CA LEU A 124 5.38 3.07 33.84
C LEU A 124 6.59 3.93 33.43
N ARG A 125 7.31 3.53 32.35
CA ARG A 125 8.42 4.27 31.72
C ARG A 125 8.25 4.23 30.22
N ASN A 126 8.67 5.30 29.56
CA ASN A 126 8.60 5.45 28.11
C ASN A 126 9.77 4.74 27.42
N ASP A 127 9.90 3.45 27.59
CA ASP A 127 10.96 2.64 27.02
C ASP A 127 10.60 1.15 26.93
N LEU A 128 11.53 0.37 26.42
CA LEU A 128 11.39 -1.09 26.25
C LEU A 128 11.40 -1.85 27.59
N GLN A 129 11.72 -1.21 28.74
CA GLN A 129 11.77 -1.86 30.05
C GLN A 129 10.42 -2.41 30.49
N VAL A 130 9.32 -1.93 29.90
CA VAL A 130 8.01 -2.56 30.07
C VAL A 130 8.04 -4.07 29.79
N LEU A 131 8.94 -4.55 28.91
CA LEU A 131 9.07 -5.98 28.59
C LEU A 131 9.70 -6.83 29.69
N ASN A 132 10.35 -6.22 30.70
CA ASN A 132 10.84 -6.89 31.90
C ASN A 132 9.70 -7.20 32.90
N GLN A 133 8.56 -6.54 32.73
CA GLN A 133 7.43 -6.70 33.65
C GLN A 133 6.75 -8.06 33.43
N LYS A 134 6.25 -8.64 34.52
CA LYS A 134 5.49 -9.90 34.50
C LYS A 134 3.99 -9.71 34.34
N ASN A 135 3.53 -8.46 34.28
CA ASN A 135 2.11 -8.08 34.31
C ASN A 135 1.40 -8.11 32.93
N PHE A 136 2.07 -8.45 31.85
CA PHE A 136 1.45 -8.76 30.55
C PHE A 136 1.57 -10.26 30.24
N ARG A 137 0.59 -10.84 29.55
CA ARG A 137 0.58 -12.26 29.14
C ARG A 137 1.32 -12.48 27.85
N TYR A 138 0.95 -11.73 26.80
CA TYR A 138 1.43 -11.93 25.43
C TYR A 138 1.97 -10.66 24.80
N LEU A 139 3.12 -10.82 24.14
CA LEU A 139 3.74 -9.84 23.23
C LEU A 139 3.39 -10.19 21.80
N ALA A 140 2.72 -9.32 21.07
CA ALA A 140 2.44 -9.51 19.65
C ALA A 140 3.56 -8.96 18.75
N ILE A 141 4.01 -9.75 17.79
CA ILE A 141 4.90 -9.33 16.70
C ILE A 141 4.38 -9.86 15.37
N ALA A 142 4.69 -9.21 14.25
CA ALA A 142 4.46 -9.83 12.95
C ALA A 142 5.52 -10.94 12.71
N ASN A 143 5.20 -11.91 11.85
CA ASN A 143 6.11 -13.01 11.55
C ASN A 143 7.42 -12.48 10.92
N PRO A 144 8.58 -12.62 11.57
CA PRO A 144 9.85 -12.07 11.09
C PRO A 144 10.31 -12.64 9.74
N LYS A 145 9.87 -13.87 9.40
CA LYS A 145 10.24 -14.52 8.14
C LYS A 145 9.59 -13.87 6.92
N THR A 146 8.39 -13.32 7.09
CA THR A 146 7.57 -12.83 5.97
C THR A 146 7.25 -11.33 6.03
N ALA A 147 7.28 -10.73 7.22
CA ALA A 147 6.88 -9.34 7.45
C ALA A 147 8.07 -8.48 7.88
N PRO A 148 8.43 -7.42 7.13
CA PRO A 148 9.56 -6.54 7.46
C PRO A 148 9.47 -5.88 8.83
N TYR A 149 8.27 -5.47 9.26
CA TYR A 149 8.06 -4.96 10.63
C TYR A 149 8.29 -6.04 11.71
N GLY A 150 8.01 -7.31 11.40
CA GLY A 150 8.33 -8.42 12.29
C GLY A 150 9.83 -8.65 12.39
N LYS A 151 10.57 -8.52 11.26
CA LYS A 151 12.03 -8.58 11.26
C LYS A 151 12.64 -7.43 12.09
N ALA A 152 12.11 -6.22 11.94
CA ALA A 152 12.55 -5.07 12.73
C ALA A 152 12.30 -5.30 14.24
N ALA A 153 11.12 -5.81 14.62
CA ALA A 153 10.80 -6.14 16.02
C ALA A 153 11.75 -7.23 16.56
N GLU A 154 12.05 -8.28 15.79
CA GLU A 154 13.04 -9.30 16.17
C GLU A 154 14.43 -8.69 16.39
N GLN A 155 14.88 -7.80 15.50
CA GLN A 155 16.17 -7.13 15.64
C GLN A 155 16.25 -6.31 16.93
N VAL A 156 15.20 -5.53 17.25
CA VAL A 156 15.10 -4.77 18.50
C VAL A 156 15.18 -5.68 19.70
N LEU A 157 14.37 -6.74 19.72
CA LEU A 157 14.31 -7.69 20.84
C LEU A 157 15.64 -8.42 21.04
N ARG A 158 16.31 -8.84 19.97
CA ARG A 158 17.65 -9.46 20.04
C ARG A 158 18.70 -8.46 20.54
N LYS A 159 18.75 -7.26 19.97
CA LYS A 159 19.69 -6.19 20.36
C LYS A 159 19.58 -5.82 21.83
N LYS A 160 18.37 -5.91 22.40
CA LYS A 160 18.08 -5.55 23.79
C LYS A 160 18.00 -6.76 24.75
N GLY A 161 18.29 -7.97 24.27
CA GLY A 161 18.33 -9.18 25.09
C GLY A 161 16.98 -9.78 25.47
N PHE A 162 15.85 -9.31 24.86
CA PHE A 162 14.51 -9.77 25.17
C PHE A 162 14.05 -10.97 24.34
N TRP A 163 14.72 -11.27 23.23
CA TRP A 163 14.20 -12.21 22.24
C TRP A 163 13.98 -13.62 22.84
N ASP A 164 15.00 -14.18 23.48
CA ASP A 164 14.94 -15.57 23.93
C ASP A 164 14.00 -15.73 25.15
N GLN A 165 14.03 -14.79 26.08
CA GLN A 165 13.19 -14.85 27.29
C GLN A 165 11.68 -14.67 27.00
N LEU A 166 11.32 -14.04 25.87
CA LEU A 166 9.91 -13.79 25.53
C LEU A 166 9.33 -14.79 24.54
N GLN A 167 10.10 -15.77 24.03
CA GLN A 167 9.65 -16.73 23.01
C GLN A 167 8.32 -17.42 23.36
N THR A 168 8.16 -17.85 24.61
CA THR A 168 6.95 -18.54 25.10
C THR A 168 5.75 -17.63 25.30
N ARG A 169 5.99 -16.31 25.30
CA ARG A 169 4.97 -15.27 25.46
C ARG A 169 4.70 -14.50 24.15
N MET A 170 5.33 -14.92 23.03
CA MET A 170 5.11 -14.26 21.75
C MET A 170 3.94 -14.87 20.99
N VAL A 171 3.02 -14.02 20.55
CA VAL A 171 2.04 -14.34 19.50
C VAL A 171 2.47 -13.70 18.19
N ARG A 172 2.41 -14.48 17.10
CA ARG A 172 2.90 -14.03 15.79
C ARG A 172 1.77 -13.86 14.82
N GLY A 173 1.53 -12.62 14.42
CA GLY A 173 0.63 -12.31 13.31
C GLY A 173 1.29 -12.64 11.97
N GLU A 174 0.54 -13.15 11.03
CA GLU A 174 1.00 -13.44 9.66
C GLU A 174 1.58 -12.17 8.97
N ASN A 175 1.06 -11.02 9.33
CA ASN A 175 1.48 -9.70 8.87
C ASN A 175 1.21 -8.67 9.97
N ILE A 176 1.66 -7.42 9.77
CA ILE A 176 1.55 -6.38 10.79
C ILE A 176 0.11 -5.94 11.06
N SER A 177 -0.83 -6.11 10.12
CA SER A 177 -2.24 -5.81 10.36
C SER A 177 -2.89 -6.84 11.27
N GLN A 178 -2.58 -8.13 11.13
CA GLN A 178 -3.06 -9.16 12.04
C GLN A 178 -2.45 -8.98 13.44
N THR A 179 -1.17 -8.61 13.52
CA THR A 179 -0.52 -8.26 14.79
C THR A 179 -1.26 -7.13 15.51
N PHE A 180 -1.63 -6.09 14.77
CA PHE A 180 -2.42 -4.98 15.29
C PHE A 180 -3.81 -5.44 15.77
N GLN A 181 -4.46 -6.35 15.04
CA GLN A 181 -5.76 -6.93 15.46
C GLN A 181 -5.63 -7.68 16.77
N PHE A 182 -4.60 -8.49 16.99
CA PHE A 182 -4.40 -9.18 18.26
C PHE A 182 -4.37 -8.22 19.45
N LEU A 183 -3.80 -7.05 19.28
CA LEU A 183 -3.72 -6.03 20.31
C LEU A 183 -5.08 -5.33 20.55
N VAL A 184 -5.75 -4.96 19.45
CA VAL A 184 -7.05 -4.27 19.53
C VAL A 184 -8.13 -5.16 20.12
N THR A 185 -8.06 -6.47 19.88
CA THR A 185 -9.03 -7.46 20.39
C THR A 185 -8.65 -8.06 21.74
N GLY A 186 -7.52 -7.63 22.35
CA GLY A 186 -7.07 -8.14 23.65
C GLY A 186 -6.49 -9.57 23.62
N ASN A 187 -6.21 -10.11 22.42
CA ASN A 187 -5.52 -11.40 22.28
C ASN A 187 -4.02 -11.29 22.58
N ALA A 188 -3.48 -10.08 22.62
CA ALA A 188 -2.17 -9.74 23.15
C ALA A 188 -2.26 -8.41 23.91
N ASP A 189 -1.46 -8.27 24.95
CA ASP A 189 -1.53 -7.12 25.84
C ASP A 189 -0.62 -5.97 25.36
N ILE A 190 0.49 -6.31 24.73
CA ILE A 190 1.49 -5.37 24.19
C ILE A 190 2.06 -5.90 22.89
N GLY A 191 2.52 -5.04 21.99
CA GLY A 191 3.12 -5.53 20.74
C GLY A 191 3.76 -4.46 19.87
N PHE A 192 4.58 -4.93 18.94
CA PHE A 192 5.23 -4.09 17.94
C PHE A 192 4.32 -3.93 16.72
N ILE A 193 4.04 -2.69 16.36
CA ILE A 193 3.16 -2.30 15.25
C ILE A 193 3.80 -1.20 14.39
N ALA A 194 3.24 -0.92 13.22
CA ALA A 194 3.66 0.23 12.44
C ALA A 194 3.09 1.52 13.06
N LEU A 195 3.92 2.57 13.18
CA LEU A 195 3.46 3.87 13.67
C LEU A 195 2.30 4.42 12.85
N SER A 196 2.28 4.13 11.54
CA SER A 196 1.18 4.50 10.65
C SER A 196 -0.18 3.93 11.05
N GLN A 197 -0.21 2.73 11.66
CA GLN A 197 -1.44 2.14 12.17
C GLN A 197 -2.02 2.93 13.34
N LEU A 198 -1.16 3.47 14.22
CA LEU A 198 -1.59 4.36 15.31
C LEU A 198 -2.09 5.70 14.77
N LYS A 199 -1.32 6.35 13.92
CA LYS A 199 -1.67 7.66 13.34
C LYS A 199 -3.02 7.59 12.59
N ARG A 200 -3.25 6.54 11.82
CA ARG A 200 -4.49 6.34 11.06
C ARG A 200 -5.72 6.04 11.93
N ASN A 201 -5.52 5.47 13.11
CA ASN A 201 -6.60 5.08 14.02
C ASN A 201 -6.63 5.93 15.31
N GLN A 202 -5.89 7.03 15.39
CA GLN A 202 -5.68 7.82 16.60
C GLN A 202 -6.97 8.27 17.28
N LYS A 203 -8.03 8.56 16.51
CA LYS A 203 -9.32 8.99 17.06
C LYS A 203 -10.10 7.86 17.75
N GLN A 204 -9.80 6.61 17.44
CA GLN A 204 -10.53 5.42 17.89
C GLN A 204 -9.76 4.59 18.92
N LEU A 205 -8.43 4.72 18.93
CA LEU A 205 -7.57 3.95 19.82
C LEU A 205 -7.29 4.71 21.10
N LYS A 206 -7.58 4.04 22.21
CA LYS A 206 -7.05 4.40 23.53
C LYS A 206 -5.79 3.54 23.76
N GLY A 207 -4.89 4.01 24.59
CA GLY A 207 -3.68 3.27 24.92
C GLY A 207 -2.45 4.14 24.92
N TYR A 208 -1.32 3.50 25.13
CA TYR A 208 -0.03 4.16 25.15
C TYR A 208 0.90 3.56 24.06
N SER A 209 1.67 4.41 23.43
CA SER A 209 2.66 3.99 22.45
C SER A 209 4.01 4.63 22.72
N TRP A 210 5.04 3.86 22.47
CA TRP A 210 6.41 4.33 22.46
C TRP A 210 7.04 4.03 21.10
N GLU A 211 7.60 5.05 20.47
CA GLU A 211 8.27 4.88 19.19
C GLU A 211 9.65 4.28 19.40
N VAL A 212 9.96 3.22 18.68
CA VAL A 212 11.24 2.52 18.74
C VAL A 212 12.31 3.35 18.06
N PRO A 213 13.46 3.62 18.71
CA PRO A 213 14.58 4.29 18.07
C PRO A 213 15.03 3.60 16.80
N SER A 214 15.18 4.37 15.72
CA SER A 214 15.48 3.85 14.39
C SER A 214 16.82 3.11 14.30
N GLU A 215 17.78 3.45 15.17
CA GLU A 215 19.09 2.81 15.24
C GLU A 215 19.08 1.42 15.92
N TRP A 216 17.91 0.95 16.37
CA TRP A 216 17.78 -0.37 17.00
C TRP A 216 17.40 -1.48 16.02
N HIS A 217 17.06 -1.12 14.81
CA HIS A 217 16.75 -2.05 13.72
C HIS A 217 17.20 -1.49 12.36
N ASP A 218 17.30 -2.34 11.36
CA ASP A 218 17.54 -1.89 9.98
C ASP A 218 16.40 -0.98 9.50
N PRO A 219 16.67 0.03 8.65
CA PRO A 219 15.64 0.89 8.09
C PRO A 219 14.56 0.08 7.37
N ILE A 220 13.30 0.32 7.72
CA ILE A 220 12.15 -0.28 7.03
C ILE A 220 11.89 0.49 5.74
N ARG A 221 12.79 0.33 4.76
CA ARG A 221 12.77 1.02 3.48
C ARG A 221 11.74 0.41 2.55
N GLN A 222 10.61 1.08 2.38
CA GLN A 222 9.49 0.57 1.59
C GLN A 222 9.63 0.96 0.13
N GLN A 223 9.59 -0.03 -0.75
CA GLN A 223 9.80 0.20 -2.18
C GLN A 223 8.63 -0.27 -3.03
N ALA A 224 8.32 0.53 -4.05
CA ALA A 224 7.42 0.18 -5.14
C ALA A 224 8.19 -0.41 -6.31
N ILE A 225 7.57 -1.30 -7.07
CA ILE A 225 8.08 -1.81 -8.35
C ILE A 225 6.93 -2.14 -9.30
N LEU A 226 7.11 -1.80 -10.60
CA LEU A 226 6.24 -2.23 -11.67
C LEU A 226 6.58 -3.68 -12.05
N LEU A 227 5.59 -4.55 -12.14
CA LEU A 227 5.81 -5.93 -12.57
C LEU A 227 5.81 -6.02 -14.11
N LYS A 228 6.64 -6.94 -14.65
CA LYS A 228 6.90 -7.05 -16.09
C LYS A 228 5.62 -7.26 -16.91
N ARG A 229 4.64 -8.00 -16.36
CA ARG A 229 3.35 -8.23 -17.02
C ARG A 229 2.56 -6.95 -17.27
N ALA A 230 2.78 -5.92 -16.44
CA ALA A 230 2.10 -4.63 -16.50
C ALA A 230 2.94 -3.54 -17.20
N LYS A 231 4.03 -3.92 -17.90
CA LYS A 231 4.91 -2.95 -18.54
C LYS A 231 4.18 -1.99 -19.50
N THR A 232 3.12 -2.44 -20.15
CA THR A 232 2.29 -1.65 -21.07
C THR A 232 0.98 -1.16 -20.46
N ASN A 233 0.69 -1.50 -19.19
CA ASN A 233 -0.52 -1.03 -18.49
C ASN A 233 -0.32 0.45 -18.09
N LYS A 234 -1.05 1.35 -18.73
CA LYS A 234 -0.98 2.79 -18.48
C LYS A 234 -1.39 3.15 -17.06
N ALA A 235 -2.46 2.53 -16.53
CA ALA A 235 -2.92 2.75 -15.16
C ALA A 235 -1.81 2.45 -14.14
N ALA A 236 -1.03 1.37 -14.34
CA ALA A 236 0.07 1.01 -13.45
C ALA A 236 1.21 2.03 -13.49
N GLN A 237 1.57 2.51 -14.67
CA GLN A 237 2.61 3.54 -14.83
C GLN A 237 2.18 4.88 -14.22
N GLU A 238 0.96 5.32 -14.50
CA GLU A 238 0.38 6.55 -13.96
C GLU A 238 0.24 6.50 -12.44
N PHE A 239 -0.16 5.35 -11.88
CA PHE A 239 -0.24 5.16 -10.43
C PHE A 239 1.13 5.26 -9.75
N LEU A 240 2.18 4.69 -10.33
CA LEU A 240 3.53 4.84 -9.79
C LEU A 240 4.03 6.29 -9.88
N ASN A 241 3.72 7.00 -10.95
CA ASN A 241 4.03 8.44 -11.07
C ASN A 241 3.23 9.28 -10.08
N PHE A 242 1.95 8.96 -9.88
CA PHE A 242 1.12 9.58 -8.84
C PHE A 242 1.74 9.40 -7.44
N LEU A 243 2.20 8.19 -7.10
CA LEU A 243 2.86 7.92 -5.81
C LEU A 243 4.16 8.72 -5.61
N LYS A 244 4.87 9.08 -6.69
CA LYS A 244 6.11 9.89 -6.65
C LYS A 244 5.85 11.39 -6.49
N SER A 245 4.61 11.85 -6.69
CA SER A 245 4.32 13.28 -6.64
C SER A 245 4.52 13.85 -5.24
N ASP A 246 5.04 15.08 -5.13
CA ASP A 246 5.30 15.77 -3.85
C ASP A 246 4.04 15.86 -2.99
N ARG A 247 2.88 16.07 -3.63
CA ARG A 247 1.59 16.08 -2.93
C ARG A 247 1.34 14.76 -2.21
N VAL A 248 1.54 13.64 -2.90
CA VAL A 248 1.30 12.30 -2.33
C VAL A 248 2.35 11.95 -1.28
N GLN A 249 3.61 12.34 -1.48
CA GLN A 249 4.66 12.14 -0.49
C GLN A 249 4.32 12.85 0.83
N LYS A 250 3.87 14.10 0.81
CA LYS A 250 3.40 14.83 2.00
C LYS A 250 2.21 14.14 2.68
N ILE A 251 1.29 13.54 1.92
CA ILE A 251 0.19 12.75 2.48
C ILE A 251 0.73 11.49 3.17
N ILE A 252 1.68 10.78 2.55
CA ILE A 252 2.31 9.59 3.14
C ILE A 252 3.01 9.95 4.46
N GLU A 253 3.76 11.04 4.51
CA GLU A 253 4.40 11.55 5.74
C GLU A 253 3.36 11.83 6.84
N SER A 254 2.22 12.44 6.49
CA SER A 254 1.14 12.71 7.45
C SER A 254 0.56 11.45 8.08
N TYR A 255 0.70 10.30 7.42
CA TYR A 255 0.31 8.99 7.94
C TYR A 255 1.34 8.38 8.91
N GLY A 256 2.45 9.08 9.18
CA GLY A 256 3.48 8.65 10.14
C GLY A 256 4.61 7.83 9.51
N TYR A 257 4.80 7.94 8.21
CA TYR A 257 6.02 7.51 7.54
C TYR A 257 7.06 8.64 7.55
N SER A 258 8.32 8.30 7.40
CA SER A 258 9.38 9.27 7.11
C SER A 258 9.64 9.33 5.60
N PRO A 259 10.17 10.45 5.09
CA PRO A 259 10.55 10.61 3.69
C PRO A 259 11.67 9.66 3.26
#